data_f594502184e290bb3b88090e4379d022
#
_entry.id   f594502184e290bb3b88090e4379d022
#
_cell.length_a   1.000
_cell.length_b   1.000
_cell.length_c   1.000
_cell.angle_alpha   90.00
_cell.angle_beta   90.00
_cell.angle_gamma   90.00
#
_symmetry.space_group_name_H-M   'P 1'
#
loop_
_entity.id
_entity.type
_entity.pdbx_description
1 polymer ?
#
loop_
_entity_poly.entity_id
_entity_poly.type
_entity_poly.pdbx_seq_one_letter_code
_entity_poly.pdbx_strand_id
1 'polypeptide(L)'
;MKDTYYNMDCIAGAKAHIPDGVVDLVITDPPFAIEGDQLHRLYNRKEEHVVEGYVEVSRENYRDFSFRWMEQAKRVLKDTGCMYIVSGWTNLLDILLAIEHNGLEVINHIIWKYSFGVSTKNKFVTSHYHILYCKKSGCDVKFNPYCRFGAAEKDQEGSSMLYCDLEDVWVIGREYKKGRIRNKNELPVELLKKMILYSSEEGDLVCDFFLGSFSSAKVARSLGRYSTGFEINESAYLQQVGHISNIERGWMLAGLRSNEGNPHFNQRKRWTKEEMGSVVERYHNIKRTGVTDRQAYAILSQEFGRGYFSMMNIIKKSKSARSPY
;
A
#
# COMPACT_ATOMS: atom_id res chain seq x y z
N MET A 1 -19.27 7.76 5.90
CA MET A 1 -17.89 7.88 5.47
C MET A 1 -17.40 6.66 4.66
N LYS A 2 -17.84 5.45 4.99
CA LYS A 2 -17.49 4.25 4.23
C LYS A 2 -18.12 4.31 2.83
N ASP A 3 -17.29 4.21 1.77
CA ASP A 3 -17.66 4.39 0.37
C ASP A 3 -18.40 5.71 0.07
N THR A 4 -17.92 6.78 0.68
CA THR A 4 -18.42 8.12 0.45
C THR A 4 -17.36 8.95 -0.25
N TYR A 5 -17.71 9.57 -1.36
CA TYR A 5 -16.80 10.35 -2.18
C TYR A 5 -17.33 11.77 -2.33
N TYR A 6 -16.43 12.73 -2.48
CA TYR A 6 -16.79 14.15 -2.45
C TYR A 6 -16.28 14.86 -3.71
N ASN A 7 -17.19 15.57 -4.39
CA ASN A 7 -16.82 16.43 -5.51
C ASN A 7 -16.41 17.79 -4.98
N MET A 8 -15.17 17.91 -4.54
CA MET A 8 -14.63 19.16 -3.98
C MET A 8 -13.11 19.11 -3.84
N ASP A 9 -12.52 20.25 -3.49
CA ASP A 9 -11.11 20.35 -3.12
C ASP A 9 -10.78 19.43 -1.94
N CYS A 10 -9.66 18.71 -2.04
CA CYS A 10 -9.28 17.69 -1.07
C CYS A 10 -8.92 18.26 0.30
N ILE A 11 -8.36 19.48 0.37
CA ILE A 11 -7.96 20.13 1.64
C ILE A 11 -9.22 20.55 2.40
N ALA A 12 -10.11 21.28 1.72
CA ALA A 12 -11.37 21.72 2.29
C ALA A 12 -12.28 20.53 2.64
N GLY A 13 -12.32 19.54 1.74
CA GLY A 13 -13.13 18.34 1.90
C GLY A 13 -12.69 17.47 3.06
N ALA A 14 -11.38 17.19 3.18
CA ALA A 14 -10.85 16.43 4.32
C ALA A 14 -11.16 17.11 5.65
N LYS A 15 -10.95 18.43 5.71
CA LYS A 15 -11.25 19.23 6.92
C LYS A 15 -12.74 19.19 7.31
N ALA A 16 -13.63 19.23 6.33
CA ALA A 16 -15.08 19.28 6.57
C ALA A 16 -15.70 17.91 6.86
N HIS A 17 -15.19 16.84 6.26
CA HIS A 17 -15.90 15.56 6.18
C HIS A 17 -15.18 14.36 6.78
N ILE A 18 -13.86 14.41 6.96
CA ILE A 18 -13.12 13.27 7.49
C ILE A 18 -12.56 13.59 8.89
N PRO A 19 -13.01 12.89 9.95
CA PRO A 19 -12.49 13.05 11.30
C PRO A 19 -11.01 12.65 11.40
N ASP A 20 -10.36 13.08 12.48
CA ASP A 20 -8.98 12.73 12.78
C ASP A 20 -8.82 11.23 13.05
N GLY A 21 -7.74 10.65 12.56
CA GLY A 21 -7.32 9.30 12.93
C GLY A 21 -8.29 8.17 12.56
N VAL A 22 -9.03 8.28 11.45
CA VAL A 22 -10.01 7.26 11.03
C VAL A 22 -9.59 6.47 9.79
N VAL A 23 -8.60 6.95 9.04
CA VAL A 23 -8.12 6.34 7.80
C VAL A 23 -7.00 5.35 8.12
N ASP A 24 -7.10 4.13 7.60
CA ASP A 24 -6.09 3.09 7.77
C ASP A 24 -4.95 3.22 6.75
N LEU A 25 -5.29 3.60 5.52
CA LEU A 25 -4.35 3.67 4.41
C LEU A 25 -4.68 4.85 3.50
N VAL A 26 -3.69 5.67 3.20
CA VAL A 26 -3.77 6.69 2.13
C VAL A 26 -2.97 6.19 0.93
N ILE A 27 -3.61 6.16 -0.25
CA ILE A 27 -2.93 5.93 -1.54
C ILE A 27 -3.31 7.09 -2.43
N THR A 28 -2.32 7.83 -2.91
CA THR A 28 -2.61 9.07 -3.62
C THR A 28 -1.56 9.40 -4.69
N ASP A 29 -2.03 9.95 -5.80
CA ASP A 29 -1.24 10.38 -6.95
C ASP A 29 -1.54 11.88 -7.20
N PRO A 30 -0.85 12.80 -6.48
CA PRO A 30 -1.12 14.23 -6.58
C PRO A 30 -0.80 14.78 -7.97
N PRO A 31 -1.44 15.88 -8.40
CA PRO A 31 -1.15 16.52 -9.68
C PRO A 31 0.34 16.89 -9.78
N PHE A 32 0.90 16.76 -10.98
CA PHE A 32 2.34 16.96 -11.21
C PHE A 32 2.59 18.36 -11.75
N ALA A 33 2.29 19.44 -11.27
CA ALA A 33 2.65 20.81 -11.69
C ALA A 33 3.48 20.90 -13.02
N ILE A 34 3.05 20.21 -14.05
CA ILE A 34 3.68 20.15 -15.34
C ILE A 34 2.95 21.17 -16.19
N GLU A 35 3.65 22.22 -16.63
CA GLU A 35 3.12 23.13 -17.64
C GLU A 35 2.71 22.31 -18.87
N GLY A 36 1.41 22.22 -19.12
CA GLY A 36 0.78 21.27 -20.06
C GLY A 36 1.38 21.27 -21.47
N ASP A 37 1.86 22.40 -21.96
CA ASP A 37 2.44 22.56 -23.29
C ASP A 37 3.76 21.81 -23.53
N GLN A 38 4.59 21.61 -22.54
CA GLN A 38 5.88 20.92 -22.73
C GLN A 38 5.73 19.41 -22.90
N LEU A 39 4.70 18.80 -22.29
CA LEU A 39 4.40 17.39 -22.48
C LEU A 39 3.70 17.08 -23.81
N HIS A 40 2.90 17.99 -24.35
CA HIS A 40 2.23 17.84 -25.64
C HIS A 40 3.21 17.64 -26.81
N ARG A 41 4.30 18.38 -26.86
CA ARG A 41 5.31 18.30 -27.96
C ARG A 41 6.10 17.00 -27.96
N LEU A 42 6.39 16.41 -26.78
CA LEU A 42 7.21 15.21 -26.67
C LEU A 42 6.41 13.90 -26.74
N TYR A 43 5.12 13.92 -26.38
CA TYR A 43 4.29 12.72 -26.27
C TYR A 43 3.34 12.51 -27.45
N ASN A 44 3.30 13.40 -28.44
CA ASN A 44 2.37 13.32 -29.58
C ASN A 44 0.93 13.05 -29.10
N ARG A 45 0.51 13.71 -28.03
CA ARG A 45 -0.84 13.57 -27.44
C ARG A 45 -1.80 14.34 -28.33
N LYS A 46 -2.80 13.64 -28.83
CA LYS A 46 -3.97 14.31 -29.40
C LYS A 46 -4.76 14.95 -28.26
N GLU A 47 -5.25 16.16 -28.42
CA GLU A 47 -6.04 16.92 -27.45
C GLU A 47 -7.27 16.14 -26.96
N GLU A 48 -7.85 15.30 -27.79
CA GLU A 48 -8.97 14.37 -27.49
C GLU A 48 -8.71 13.39 -26.32
N HIS A 49 -7.49 13.33 -25.79
CA HIS A 49 -7.09 12.41 -24.73
C HIS A 49 -6.70 13.10 -23.41
N VAL A 50 -6.82 14.42 -23.32
CA VAL A 50 -6.73 15.17 -22.07
C VAL A 50 -8.14 15.20 -21.47
N VAL A 51 -8.28 14.76 -20.25
CA VAL A 51 -9.58 14.87 -19.53
C VAL A 51 -9.86 16.37 -19.41
N GLU A 52 -10.94 16.87 -20.05
CA GLU A 52 -11.38 18.25 -19.88
C GLU A 52 -11.56 18.55 -18.38
N GLY A 53 -10.96 19.67 -17.92
CA GLY A 53 -11.06 20.10 -16.54
C GLY A 53 -9.97 19.57 -15.59
N TYR A 54 -8.86 19.07 -16.12
CA TYR A 54 -7.68 18.79 -15.27
C TYR A 54 -7.15 20.09 -14.67
N VAL A 55 -7.28 20.25 -13.35
CA VAL A 55 -6.81 21.43 -12.62
C VAL A 55 -5.35 21.20 -12.23
N GLU A 56 -4.44 21.87 -12.94
CA GLU A 56 -3.02 21.87 -12.57
C GLU A 56 -2.76 22.92 -11.48
N VAL A 57 -1.95 22.54 -10.51
CA VAL A 57 -1.38 23.48 -9.55
C VAL A 57 -0.13 24.09 -10.19
N SER A 58 0.00 25.40 -10.20
CA SER A 58 1.19 26.06 -10.76
C SER A 58 2.44 25.63 -9.99
N ARG A 59 3.59 25.54 -10.68
CA ARG A 59 4.85 25.13 -10.07
C ARG A 59 5.25 25.99 -8.88
N GLU A 60 4.95 27.28 -8.91
CA GLU A 60 5.24 28.22 -7.84
C GLU A 60 4.46 27.90 -6.55
N ASN A 61 3.22 27.47 -6.69
CA ASN A 61 2.32 27.17 -5.58
C ASN A 61 2.38 25.68 -5.14
N TYR A 62 3.11 24.84 -5.89
CA TYR A 62 3.07 23.39 -5.68
C TYR A 62 3.58 22.96 -4.31
N ARG A 63 4.60 23.62 -3.79
CA ARG A 63 5.14 23.33 -2.44
C ARG A 63 4.15 23.64 -1.35
N ASP A 64 3.55 24.83 -1.36
CA ASP A 64 2.52 25.22 -0.38
C ASP A 64 1.31 24.30 -0.45
N PHE A 65 0.84 24.03 -1.67
CA PHE A 65 -0.22 23.07 -1.90
C PHE A 65 0.12 21.68 -1.32
N SER A 66 1.36 21.20 -1.53
CA SER A 66 1.81 19.91 -1.02
C SER A 66 1.86 19.87 0.49
N PHE A 67 2.30 20.94 1.14
CA PHE A 67 2.27 21.07 2.60
C PHE A 67 0.86 20.95 3.16
N ARG A 68 -0.09 21.67 2.56
CA ARG A 68 -1.47 21.77 3.04
C ARG A 68 -2.28 20.49 2.86
N TRP A 69 -2.22 19.83 1.70
CA TRP A 69 -2.97 18.60 1.55
C TRP A 69 -2.37 17.46 2.39
N MET A 70 -1.04 17.43 2.52
CA MET A 70 -0.37 16.41 3.33
C MET A 70 -0.60 16.57 4.83
N GLU A 71 -0.79 17.81 5.32
CA GLU A 71 -1.26 18.10 6.68
C GLU A 71 -2.61 17.41 6.94
N GLN A 72 -3.55 17.53 6.00
CA GLN A 72 -4.85 16.89 6.13
C GLN A 72 -4.74 15.36 6.00
N ALA A 73 -3.91 14.85 5.11
CA ALA A 73 -3.68 13.41 4.97
C ALA A 73 -3.10 12.81 6.27
N LYS A 74 -2.11 13.47 6.89
CA LYS A 74 -1.59 13.08 8.20
C LYS A 74 -2.65 13.12 9.29
N ARG A 75 -3.47 14.19 9.34
CA ARG A 75 -4.51 14.37 10.36
C ARG A 75 -5.51 13.23 10.34
N VAL A 76 -6.01 12.86 9.16
CA VAL A 76 -7.03 11.81 9.02
C VAL A 76 -6.45 10.39 9.20
N LEU A 77 -5.15 10.21 9.02
CA LEU A 77 -4.49 8.92 9.13
C LEU A 77 -4.46 8.44 10.59
N LYS A 78 -4.74 7.17 10.83
CA LYS A 78 -4.54 6.52 12.13
C LYS A 78 -3.05 6.49 12.50
N ASP A 79 -2.73 6.32 13.78
CA ASP A 79 -1.33 6.16 14.21
C ASP A 79 -0.70 4.86 13.67
N THR A 80 -1.52 3.80 13.51
CA THR A 80 -1.11 2.55 12.86
C THR A 80 -1.23 2.57 11.34
N GLY A 81 -1.73 3.67 10.77
CA GLY A 81 -1.93 3.82 9.34
C GLY A 81 -0.66 4.23 8.59
N CYS A 82 -0.67 4.02 7.30
CA CYS A 82 0.43 4.42 6.42
C CYS A 82 -0.08 5.08 5.14
N MET A 83 0.87 5.62 4.37
CA MET A 83 0.57 6.40 3.18
C MET A 83 1.52 6.03 2.04
N TYR A 84 0.97 5.85 0.83
CA TYR A 84 1.73 5.78 -0.41
C TYR A 84 1.46 7.01 -1.26
N ILE A 85 2.51 7.73 -1.60
CA ILE A 85 2.44 8.94 -2.43
C ILE A 85 3.20 8.66 -3.72
N VAL A 86 2.50 8.68 -4.85
CA VAL A 86 3.11 8.56 -6.18
C VAL A 86 3.65 9.91 -6.60
N SER A 87 4.87 9.97 -7.11
CA SER A 87 5.50 11.22 -7.53
C SER A 87 6.34 11.02 -8.78
N GLY A 88 6.28 11.99 -9.68
CA GLY A 88 7.26 12.13 -10.75
C GLY A 88 8.56 12.77 -10.24
N TRP A 89 9.63 12.65 -11.02
CA TRP A 89 10.92 13.26 -10.68
C TRP A 89 10.86 14.77 -10.43
N THR A 90 10.07 15.50 -11.23
CA THR A 90 9.98 16.97 -11.19
C THR A 90 9.42 17.52 -9.87
N ASN A 91 8.61 16.72 -9.19
CA ASN A 91 7.89 17.10 -7.98
C ASN A 91 8.43 16.43 -6.72
N LEU A 92 9.37 15.50 -6.87
CA LEU A 92 9.87 14.67 -5.79
C LEU A 92 10.42 15.50 -4.63
N LEU A 93 11.17 16.56 -4.92
CA LEU A 93 11.72 17.43 -3.88
C LEU A 93 10.63 18.09 -3.03
N ASP A 94 9.60 18.65 -3.66
CA ASP A 94 8.53 19.34 -2.94
C ASP A 94 7.68 18.36 -2.10
N ILE A 95 7.48 17.14 -2.59
CA ILE A 95 6.83 16.07 -1.82
C ILE A 95 7.69 15.65 -0.63
N LEU A 96 9.01 15.46 -0.79
CA LEU A 96 9.91 15.13 0.32
C LEU A 96 9.93 16.22 1.39
N LEU A 97 9.99 17.49 0.98
CA LEU A 97 9.91 18.63 1.91
C LEU A 97 8.55 18.68 2.63
N ALA A 98 7.46 18.32 1.94
CA ALA A 98 6.13 18.27 2.56
C ALA A 98 6.01 17.13 3.59
N ILE A 99 6.64 15.98 3.33
CA ILE A 99 6.74 14.85 4.28
C ILE A 99 7.47 15.31 5.56
N GLU A 100 8.63 15.91 5.40
CA GLU A 100 9.44 16.41 6.51
C GLU A 100 8.70 17.51 7.31
N HIS A 101 8.15 18.52 6.62
CA HIS A 101 7.40 19.62 7.21
C HIS A 101 6.23 19.13 8.08
N ASN A 102 5.54 18.09 7.63
CA ASN A 102 4.41 17.51 8.34
C ASN A 102 4.83 16.50 9.42
N GLY A 103 6.11 16.25 9.66
CA GLY A 103 6.58 15.28 10.64
C GLY A 103 6.11 13.85 10.30
N LEU A 104 6.11 13.49 9.03
CA LEU A 104 5.98 12.13 8.54
C LEU A 104 7.37 11.53 8.35
N GLU A 105 7.45 10.20 8.35
CA GLU A 105 8.69 9.44 8.16
C GLU A 105 8.57 8.56 6.92
N VAL A 106 9.54 8.63 6.02
CA VAL A 106 9.63 7.72 4.86
C VAL A 106 10.16 6.38 5.33
N ILE A 107 9.37 5.33 5.19
CA ILE A 107 9.78 3.94 5.49
C ILE A 107 10.59 3.38 4.32
N ASN A 108 10.06 3.51 3.10
CA ASN A 108 10.71 3.10 1.86
C ASN A 108 10.50 4.13 0.76
N HIS A 109 11.54 4.36 -0.03
CA HIS A 109 11.47 4.99 -1.33
C HIS A 109 11.40 3.90 -2.39
N ILE A 110 10.21 3.62 -2.90
CA ILE A 110 9.93 2.55 -3.85
C ILE A 110 10.04 3.10 -5.26
N ILE A 111 10.67 2.34 -6.15
CA ILE A 111 10.75 2.65 -7.58
C ILE A 111 9.74 1.79 -8.33
N TRP A 112 8.68 2.42 -8.84
CA TRP A 112 7.77 1.75 -9.76
C TRP A 112 8.29 1.84 -11.19
N LYS A 113 8.91 0.75 -11.66
CA LYS A 113 9.45 0.63 -13.02
C LYS A 113 8.38 0.08 -13.97
N TYR A 114 8.21 0.74 -15.12
CA TYR A 114 7.33 0.29 -16.18
C TYR A 114 8.09 0.19 -17.51
N SER A 115 7.55 -0.57 -18.48
CA SER A 115 8.21 -0.87 -19.77
C SER A 115 7.96 0.19 -20.86
N PHE A 116 7.54 1.39 -20.49
CA PHE A 116 7.19 2.46 -21.44
C PHE A 116 8.03 3.71 -21.17
N GLY A 117 8.37 4.42 -22.27
CA GLY A 117 9.05 5.72 -22.18
C GLY A 117 9.34 6.26 -23.57
N VAL A 118 9.49 7.59 -23.68
CA VAL A 118 9.82 8.26 -24.94
C VAL A 118 11.33 8.35 -25.11
N SER A 119 11.85 7.71 -26.15
CA SER A 119 13.27 7.83 -26.53
C SER A 119 13.51 9.21 -27.14
N THR A 120 14.58 9.86 -26.72
CA THR A 120 15.04 11.15 -27.24
C THR A 120 16.54 11.07 -27.55
N LYS A 121 17.04 12.01 -28.36
CA LYS A 121 18.46 12.05 -28.74
C LYS A 121 19.39 12.54 -27.62
N ASN A 122 18.83 13.24 -26.60
CA ASN A 122 19.61 14.05 -25.65
C ASN A 122 19.52 13.60 -24.20
N LYS A 123 18.71 12.59 -23.86
CA LYS A 123 18.56 12.08 -22.49
C LYS A 123 18.12 10.62 -22.46
N PHE A 124 18.34 9.97 -21.33
CA PHE A 124 17.83 8.62 -21.07
C PHE A 124 16.30 8.61 -21.03
N VAL A 125 15.71 7.45 -21.34
CA VAL A 125 14.27 7.23 -21.25
C VAL A 125 13.84 7.21 -19.79
N THR A 126 12.91 8.10 -19.42
CA THR A 126 12.25 8.01 -18.11
C THR A 126 11.29 6.83 -18.12
N SER A 127 11.51 5.85 -17.27
CA SER A 127 10.78 4.58 -17.24
C SER A 127 10.32 4.17 -15.84
N HIS A 128 10.24 5.13 -14.91
CA HIS A 128 9.80 4.87 -13.55
C HIS A 128 9.12 6.08 -12.93
N TYR A 129 8.32 5.79 -11.89
CA TYR A 129 7.82 6.75 -10.90
C TYR A 129 8.40 6.42 -9.53
N HIS A 130 8.38 7.41 -8.66
CA HIS A 130 8.72 7.30 -7.24
C HIS A 130 7.44 7.04 -6.46
N ILE A 131 7.50 6.14 -5.49
CA ILE A 131 6.43 5.92 -4.52
C ILE A 131 7.04 6.04 -3.14
N LEU A 132 6.57 7.02 -2.38
CA LEU A 132 7.04 7.25 -1.02
C LEU A 132 6.08 6.55 -0.07
N TYR A 133 6.57 5.50 0.59
CA TYR A 133 5.84 4.78 1.63
C TYR A 133 6.15 5.42 2.97
N CYS A 134 5.15 6.04 3.58
CA CYS A 134 5.31 6.91 4.74
C CYS A 134 4.41 6.49 5.91
N LYS A 135 4.81 6.93 7.11
CA LYS A 135 4.06 6.79 8.35
C LYS A 135 4.14 8.07 9.19
N LYS A 136 3.33 8.17 10.24
CA LYS A 136 3.55 9.17 11.29
C LYS A 136 4.84 8.83 12.05
N SER A 137 5.67 9.83 12.34
CA SER A 137 6.91 9.62 13.06
C SER A 137 6.66 9.01 14.44
N GLY A 138 7.49 8.04 14.82
CA GLY A 138 7.40 7.34 16.11
C GLY A 138 6.27 6.32 16.23
N CYS A 139 5.46 6.09 15.19
CA CYS A 139 4.37 5.11 15.21
C CYS A 139 4.75 3.82 14.47
N ASP A 140 4.19 2.69 14.90
CA ASP A 140 4.27 1.43 14.18
C ASP A 140 3.13 1.33 13.18
N VAL A 141 3.41 0.80 11.98
CA VAL A 141 2.41 0.64 10.93
C VAL A 141 1.95 -0.81 10.77
N LYS A 142 0.75 -0.97 10.25
CA LYS A 142 0.25 -2.26 9.78
C LYS A 142 1.03 -2.66 8.53
N PHE A 143 1.61 -3.85 8.53
CA PHE A 143 2.29 -4.43 7.38
C PHE A 143 2.11 -5.95 7.37
N ASN A 144 1.59 -6.49 6.26
CA ASN A 144 1.22 -7.89 6.09
C ASN A 144 2.22 -8.61 5.16
N PRO A 145 3.39 -9.05 5.62
CA PRO A 145 4.46 -9.52 4.74
C PRO A 145 4.11 -10.80 3.96
N TYR A 146 3.12 -11.55 4.41
CA TYR A 146 2.74 -12.84 3.81
C TYR A 146 1.41 -12.81 3.05
N CYS A 147 0.88 -11.61 2.75
CA CYS A 147 -0.42 -11.45 2.11
C CYS A 147 -0.46 -11.94 0.65
N ARG A 148 0.68 -12.04 -0.03
CA ARG A 148 0.79 -12.47 -1.42
C ARG A 148 1.54 -13.79 -1.58
N PHE A 149 2.65 -13.96 -0.88
CA PHE A 149 3.52 -15.14 -0.96
C PHE A 149 3.91 -15.64 0.43
N GLY A 150 4.11 -16.94 0.57
CA GLY A 150 4.63 -17.55 1.80
C GLY A 150 6.15 -17.65 1.80
N ALA A 151 6.71 -17.86 2.98
CA ALA A 151 8.15 -17.94 3.19
C ALA A 151 8.85 -19.08 2.41
N ALA A 152 8.13 -20.14 2.08
CA ALA A 152 8.67 -21.31 1.37
C ALA A 152 8.42 -21.30 -0.15
N GLU A 153 7.67 -20.32 -0.65
CA GLU A 153 7.33 -20.25 -2.07
C GLU A 153 8.51 -19.79 -2.91
N LYS A 154 8.73 -20.52 -3.98
CA LYS A 154 9.81 -20.27 -4.93
C LYS A 154 9.26 -20.20 -6.34
N ASP A 155 9.92 -19.40 -7.17
CA ASP A 155 9.67 -19.35 -8.61
C ASP A 155 10.28 -20.57 -9.33
N GLN A 156 10.17 -20.60 -10.66
CA GLN A 156 10.69 -21.68 -11.50
C GLN A 156 12.22 -21.77 -11.47
N GLU A 157 12.90 -20.69 -11.09
CA GLU A 157 14.37 -20.61 -11.01
C GLU A 157 14.89 -20.91 -9.59
N GLY A 158 13.98 -21.13 -8.62
CA GLY A 158 14.30 -21.44 -7.24
C GLY A 158 14.48 -20.21 -6.35
N SER A 159 14.20 -18.99 -6.85
CA SER A 159 14.28 -17.75 -6.08
C SER A 159 13.07 -17.62 -5.16
N SER A 160 13.23 -16.94 -4.02
CA SER A 160 12.13 -16.72 -3.08
C SER A 160 11.14 -15.70 -3.65
N MET A 161 9.90 -16.13 -3.91
CA MET A 161 8.83 -15.24 -4.39
C MET A 161 8.50 -14.16 -3.35
N LEU A 162 8.51 -14.50 -2.07
CA LEU A 162 8.30 -13.55 -0.99
C LEU A 162 9.37 -12.45 -0.98
N TYR A 163 10.65 -12.83 -1.08
CA TYR A 163 11.75 -11.87 -1.08
C TYR A 163 11.65 -10.92 -2.29
N CYS A 164 11.47 -11.47 -3.49
CA CYS A 164 11.33 -10.67 -4.71
C CYS A 164 10.12 -9.72 -4.68
N ASP A 165 9.01 -10.17 -4.07
CA ASP A 165 7.84 -9.30 -3.95
C ASP A 165 8.01 -8.20 -2.88
N LEU A 166 8.91 -8.38 -1.90
CA LEU A 166 9.22 -7.39 -0.87
C LEU A 166 10.32 -6.39 -1.26
N GLU A 167 10.99 -6.57 -2.40
CA GLU A 167 11.94 -5.59 -2.91
C GLU A 167 11.25 -4.24 -3.17
N ASP A 168 12.02 -3.16 -3.07
CA ASP A 168 11.52 -1.78 -3.26
C ASP A 168 11.60 -1.29 -4.72
N VAL A 169 12.02 -2.16 -5.66
CA VAL A 169 11.92 -1.91 -7.11
C VAL A 169 10.80 -2.76 -7.69
N TRP A 170 9.66 -2.15 -7.97
CA TRP A 170 8.48 -2.82 -8.46
C TRP A 170 8.39 -2.75 -9.99
N VAL A 171 8.56 -3.88 -10.66
CA VAL A 171 8.43 -3.97 -12.12
C VAL A 171 6.97 -4.32 -12.46
N ILE A 172 6.14 -3.31 -12.63
CA ILE A 172 4.70 -3.46 -12.90
C ILE A 172 4.36 -2.68 -14.17
N GLY A 173 3.88 -3.40 -15.19
CA GLY A 173 3.45 -2.80 -16.46
C GLY A 173 2.23 -1.89 -16.29
N ARG A 174 2.11 -0.90 -17.18
CA ARG A 174 0.87 -0.14 -17.32
C ARG A 174 -0.18 -0.98 -18.02
N GLU A 175 -1.43 -0.91 -17.55
CA GLU A 175 -2.53 -1.61 -18.20
C GLU A 175 -2.98 -0.87 -19.47
N TYR A 176 -3.08 -1.62 -20.57
CA TYR A 176 -3.62 -1.13 -21.84
C TYR A 176 -4.97 -1.78 -22.11
N LYS A 177 -6.07 -1.11 -21.77
CA LYS A 177 -7.43 -1.56 -22.13
C LYS A 177 -7.74 -1.22 -23.59
N LYS A 178 -7.91 -2.22 -24.47
CA LYS A 178 -8.33 -2.03 -25.86
C LYS A 178 -9.76 -1.47 -25.90
N GLY A 179 -9.99 -0.40 -26.67
CA GLY A 179 -11.33 0.04 -27.08
C GLY A 179 -12.09 0.99 -26.15
N ARG A 180 -11.53 1.50 -25.06
CA ARG A 180 -12.16 2.53 -24.20
C ARG A 180 -11.40 3.85 -24.20
N ILE A 181 -12.11 4.96 -23.94
CA ILE A 181 -11.49 6.27 -23.66
C ILE A 181 -10.48 6.06 -22.53
N ARG A 182 -9.21 6.29 -22.83
CA ARG A 182 -8.10 5.92 -21.93
C ARG A 182 -7.78 7.09 -21.04
N ASN A 183 -7.99 6.95 -19.75
CA ASN A 183 -7.23 7.75 -18.82
C ASN A 183 -5.81 7.16 -18.74
N LYS A 184 -4.87 7.77 -19.48
CA LYS A 184 -3.48 7.26 -19.59
C LYS A 184 -2.68 7.32 -18.30
N ASN A 185 -3.21 7.97 -17.28
CA ASN A 185 -2.55 8.22 -15.99
C ASN A 185 -3.15 7.35 -14.85
N GLU A 186 -3.98 6.38 -15.18
CA GLU A 186 -4.57 5.49 -14.18
C GLU A 186 -3.48 4.58 -13.57
N LEU A 187 -3.46 4.47 -12.24
CA LEU A 187 -2.58 3.54 -11.55
C LEU A 187 -3.02 2.09 -11.83
N PRO A 188 -2.09 1.19 -12.19
CA PRO A 188 -2.40 -0.20 -12.49
C PRO A 188 -3.04 -0.94 -11.31
N VAL A 189 -3.97 -1.85 -11.60
CA VAL A 189 -4.64 -2.67 -10.58
C VAL A 189 -3.63 -3.46 -9.75
N GLU A 190 -2.61 -4.06 -10.36
CA GLU A 190 -1.60 -4.84 -9.63
C GLU A 190 -0.74 -3.97 -8.69
N LEU A 191 -0.48 -2.71 -9.06
CA LEU A 191 0.22 -1.76 -8.20
C LEU A 191 -0.61 -1.44 -6.95
N LEU A 192 -1.88 -1.07 -7.16
CA LEU A 192 -2.83 -0.75 -6.10
C LEU A 192 -3.11 -1.96 -5.21
N LYS A 193 -3.28 -3.14 -5.82
CA LYS A 193 -3.48 -4.40 -5.10
C LYS A 193 -2.29 -4.71 -4.18
N LYS A 194 -1.07 -4.50 -4.65
CA LYS A 194 0.15 -4.68 -3.84
C LYS A 194 0.13 -3.74 -2.62
N MET A 195 -0.06 -2.44 -2.81
CA MET A 195 -0.12 -1.45 -1.71
C MET A 195 -1.21 -1.80 -0.70
N ILE A 196 -2.42 -2.12 -1.16
CA ILE A 196 -3.58 -2.37 -0.29
C ILE A 196 -3.40 -3.64 0.53
N LEU A 197 -2.94 -4.74 -0.10
CA LEU A 197 -2.77 -6.01 0.59
C LEU A 197 -1.68 -5.96 1.67
N TYR A 198 -0.55 -5.32 1.36
CA TYR A 198 0.54 -5.21 2.35
C TYR A 198 0.20 -4.30 3.52
N SER A 199 -0.66 -3.29 3.34
CA SER A 199 -0.81 -2.20 4.32
C SER A 199 -2.21 -2.04 4.89
N SER A 200 -3.13 -2.97 4.60
CA SER A 200 -4.49 -2.95 5.14
C SER A 200 -5.09 -4.33 5.28
N GLU A 201 -6.20 -4.42 6.02
CA GLU A 201 -7.02 -5.62 6.19
C GLU A 201 -8.43 -5.38 5.63
N GLU A 202 -9.23 -6.45 5.48
CA GLU A 202 -10.64 -6.34 5.12
C GLU A 202 -11.39 -5.47 6.13
N GLY A 203 -12.24 -4.58 5.61
CA GLY A 203 -12.97 -3.63 6.44
C GLY A 203 -12.23 -2.34 6.80
N ASP A 204 -10.92 -2.25 6.52
CA ASP A 204 -10.15 -1.02 6.69
C ASP A 204 -10.60 0.08 5.72
N LEU A 205 -10.34 1.34 6.07
CA LEU A 205 -10.68 2.51 5.27
C LEU A 205 -9.46 3.01 4.48
N VAL A 206 -9.57 2.96 3.15
CA VAL A 206 -8.60 3.52 2.20
C VAL A 206 -9.06 4.92 1.76
N CYS A 207 -8.19 5.91 1.82
CA CYS A 207 -8.47 7.27 1.37
C CYS A 207 -7.56 7.66 0.20
N ASP A 208 -8.16 8.32 -0.81
CA ASP A 208 -7.42 8.93 -1.91
C ASP A 208 -7.76 10.42 -2.01
N PHE A 209 -6.76 11.27 -1.89
CA PHE A 209 -6.94 12.73 -1.94
C PHE A 209 -7.14 13.25 -3.37
N PHE A 210 -6.82 12.44 -4.38
CA PHE A 210 -6.88 12.81 -5.80
C PHE A 210 -7.44 11.63 -6.62
N LEU A 211 -8.73 11.34 -6.45
CA LEU A 211 -9.38 10.13 -6.97
C LEU A 211 -9.26 9.91 -8.48
N GLY A 212 -9.31 10.98 -9.27
CA GLY A 212 -9.21 10.89 -10.73
C GLY A 212 -10.19 9.88 -11.33
N SER A 213 -9.65 8.76 -11.79
CA SER A 213 -10.44 7.65 -12.33
C SER A 213 -11.03 6.72 -11.25
N PHE A 214 -10.86 7.00 -9.97
CA PHE A 214 -11.27 6.18 -8.84
C PHE A 214 -10.63 4.77 -8.80
N SER A 215 -9.48 4.59 -9.41
CA SER A 215 -8.80 3.28 -9.45
C SER A 215 -8.45 2.76 -8.07
N SER A 216 -7.94 3.59 -7.17
CA SER A 216 -7.66 3.27 -5.76
C SER A 216 -8.91 2.78 -5.02
N ALA A 217 -10.03 3.51 -5.16
CA ALA A 217 -11.30 3.17 -4.55
C ALA A 217 -11.90 1.88 -5.13
N LYS A 218 -11.83 1.68 -6.45
CA LYS A 218 -12.30 0.46 -7.12
C LYS A 218 -11.55 -0.77 -6.63
N VAL A 219 -10.23 -0.71 -6.54
CA VAL A 219 -9.40 -1.83 -6.09
C VAL A 219 -9.60 -2.07 -4.59
N ALA A 220 -9.68 -1.02 -3.77
CA ALA A 220 -9.97 -1.15 -2.34
C ALA A 220 -11.28 -1.89 -2.10
N ARG A 221 -12.37 -1.49 -2.77
CA ARG A 221 -13.66 -2.18 -2.70
C ARG A 221 -13.58 -3.63 -3.17
N SER A 222 -12.90 -3.87 -4.30
CA SER A 222 -12.70 -5.22 -4.85
C SER A 222 -11.94 -6.14 -3.90
N LEU A 223 -11.11 -5.59 -3.02
CA LEU A 223 -10.36 -6.29 -1.98
C LEU A 223 -11.06 -6.27 -0.61
N GLY A 224 -12.33 -5.93 -0.52
CA GLY A 224 -13.09 -5.96 0.73
C GLY A 224 -12.87 -4.74 1.66
N ARG A 225 -12.08 -3.76 1.24
CA ARG A 225 -11.86 -2.52 2.00
C ARG A 225 -12.98 -1.52 1.72
N TYR A 226 -13.17 -0.58 2.64
CA TYR A 226 -13.94 0.63 2.39
C TYR A 226 -13.05 1.69 1.78
N SER A 227 -13.67 2.66 1.09
CA SER A 227 -12.90 3.75 0.50
C SER A 227 -13.62 5.10 0.63
N THR A 228 -12.83 6.17 0.60
CA THR A 228 -13.29 7.56 0.58
C THR A 228 -12.27 8.41 -0.18
N GLY A 229 -12.66 9.61 -0.58
CA GLY A 229 -11.71 10.51 -1.23
C GLY A 229 -12.38 11.66 -1.96
N PHE A 230 -11.56 12.41 -2.69
CA PHE A 230 -11.94 13.69 -3.30
C PHE A 230 -11.60 13.70 -4.79
N GLU A 231 -12.51 14.28 -5.57
CA GLU A 231 -12.31 14.60 -6.99
C GLU A 231 -12.88 16.00 -7.24
N ILE A 232 -12.04 16.91 -7.67
CA ILE A 232 -12.44 18.29 -7.91
C ILE A 232 -13.17 18.46 -9.24
N ASN A 233 -12.84 17.62 -10.23
CA ASN A 233 -13.47 17.65 -11.54
C ASN A 233 -14.84 16.98 -11.48
N GLU A 234 -15.90 17.77 -11.63
CA GLU A 234 -17.30 17.30 -11.53
C GLU A 234 -17.64 16.24 -12.59
N SER A 235 -17.18 16.41 -13.83
CA SER A 235 -17.43 15.46 -14.91
C SER A 235 -16.77 14.10 -14.63
N ALA A 236 -15.52 14.09 -14.17
CA ALA A 236 -14.82 12.88 -13.78
C ALA A 236 -15.51 12.22 -12.56
N TYR A 237 -15.89 13.02 -11.56
CA TYR A 237 -16.61 12.54 -10.39
C TYR A 237 -17.92 11.85 -10.74
N LEU A 238 -18.81 12.53 -11.49
CA LEU A 238 -20.12 12.00 -11.89
C LEU A 238 -20.00 10.72 -12.73
N GLN A 239 -19.01 10.67 -13.62
CA GLN A 239 -18.75 9.49 -14.43
C GLN A 239 -18.34 8.28 -13.57
N GLN A 240 -17.56 8.46 -12.52
CA GLN A 240 -16.94 7.38 -11.77
C GLN A 240 -17.71 6.94 -10.52
N VAL A 241 -18.36 7.88 -9.82
CA VAL A 241 -19.02 7.59 -8.54
C VAL A 241 -20.11 6.53 -8.67
N GLY A 242 -20.90 6.56 -9.75
CA GLY A 242 -21.93 5.56 -10.03
C GLY A 242 -21.39 4.16 -10.35
N HIS A 243 -20.16 4.07 -10.84
CA HIS A 243 -19.56 2.78 -11.19
C HIS A 243 -19.06 2.00 -9.97
N ILE A 244 -18.71 2.67 -8.88
CA ILE A 244 -18.18 2.00 -7.68
C ILE A 244 -19.24 1.11 -7.01
N SER A 245 -20.47 1.57 -6.95
CA SER A 245 -21.58 0.79 -6.34
C SER A 245 -21.82 -0.55 -7.05
N ASN A 246 -21.50 -0.62 -8.34
CA ASN A 246 -21.66 -1.82 -9.17
C ASN A 246 -20.54 -2.86 -8.98
N ILE A 247 -19.48 -2.51 -8.27
CA ILE A 247 -18.38 -3.43 -7.97
C ILE A 247 -18.77 -4.26 -6.75
N GLU A 248 -18.81 -5.58 -6.92
CA GLU A 248 -18.99 -6.51 -5.80
C GLU A 248 -17.82 -6.37 -4.81
N ARG A 249 -18.15 -6.15 -3.53
CA ARG A 249 -17.13 -6.01 -2.50
C ARG A 249 -16.43 -7.34 -2.26
N GLY A 250 -15.10 -7.32 -2.29
CA GLY A 250 -14.29 -8.50 -1.96
C GLY A 250 -14.19 -9.53 -3.09
N TRP A 251 -14.69 -9.27 -4.30
CA TRP A 251 -14.64 -10.26 -5.38
C TRP A 251 -13.20 -10.67 -5.77
N MET A 252 -12.21 -9.80 -5.55
CA MET A 252 -10.80 -10.11 -5.77
C MET A 252 -10.15 -10.93 -4.65
N LEU A 253 -10.86 -11.17 -3.55
CA LEU A 253 -10.35 -12.00 -2.44
C LEU A 253 -10.36 -13.48 -2.80
N ALA A 254 -11.23 -13.90 -3.73
CA ALA A 254 -11.24 -15.25 -4.24
C ALA A 254 -9.89 -15.58 -4.90
N GLY A 255 -9.18 -16.57 -4.36
CA GLY A 255 -7.84 -16.98 -4.82
C GLY A 255 -6.67 -16.19 -4.22
N LEU A 256 -6.93 -15.19 -3.37
CA LEU A 256 -5.89 -14.67 -2.51
C LEU A 256 -5.64 -15.62 -1.33
N ARG A 257 -4.42 -15.57 -0.82
CA ARG A 257 -4.03 -16.34 0.36
C ARG A 257 -4.88 -15.90 1.54
N SER A 258 -5.66 -16.82 2.11
CA SER A 258 -6.29 -16.58 3.41
C SER A 258 -5.20 -16.51 4.49
N ASN A 259 -5.42 -15.71 5.53
CA ASN A 259 -4.54 -15.70 6.70
C ASN A 259 -4.41 -17.09 7.36
N GLU A 260 -5.39 -17.97 7.14
CA GLU A 260 -5.38 -19.37 7.60
C GLU A 260 -4.28 -20.22 6.94
N GLY A 261 -3.84 -19.88 5.71
CA GLY A 261 -2.70 -20.50 5.04
C GLY A 261 -1.36 -19.82 5.33
N ASN A 262 -1.32 -18.75 6.10
CA ASN A 262 -0.09 -18.06 6.48
C ASN A 262 0.54 -18.78 7.67
N PRO A 263 1.71 -19.45 7.51
CA PRO A 263 2.36 -20.15 8.63
C PRO A 263 2.78 -19.21 9.77
N HIS A 264 2.64 -17.90 9.60
CA HIS A 264 3.02 -16.89 10.58
C HIS A 264 1.89 -15.87 10.87
N PHE A 265 0.63 -16.31 10.83
CA PHE A 265 -0.57 -15.45 11.03
C PHE A 265 -0.61 -14.70 12.38
N ASN A 266 0.16 -15.13 13.38
CA ASN A 266 0.32 -14.47 14.67
C ASN A 266 1.64 -13.67 14.79
N GLN A 267 2.41 -13.50 13.73
CA GLN A 267 3.65 -12.75 13.79
C GLN A 267 3.38 -11.29 14.23
N ARG A 268 4.23 -10.77 15.12
CA ARG A 268 4.11 -9.44 15.76
C ARG A 268 2.98 -9.27 16.80
N LYS A 269 2.05 -10.20 16.98
CA LYS A 269 1.14 -10.14 18.11
C LYS A 269 1.93 -10.33 19.43
N ARG A 270 1.56 -9.59 20.47
CA ARG A 270 2.18 -9.80 21.78
C ARG A 270 1.85 -11.20 22.30
N TRP A 271 2.83 -11.84 22.92
CA TRP A 271 2.63 -13.13 23.57
C TRP A 271 1.83 -12.95 24.87
N THR A 272 0.78 -13.74 25.05
CA THR A 272 0.17 -13.90 26.37
C THR A 272 0.91 -14.95 27.19
N LYS A 273 0.74 -14.93 28.52
CA LYS A 273 1.34 -15.95 29.38
C LYS A 273 0.76 -17.34 29.09
N GLU A 274 -0.53 -17.41 28.76
CA GLU A 274 -1.24 -18.63 28.40
C GLU A 274 -0.72 -19.23 27.11
N GLU A 275 -0.57 -18.40 26.04
CA GLU A 275 0.03 -18.85 24.78
C GLU A 275 1.44 -19.38 24.96
N MET A 276 2.28 -18.70 25.76
CA MET A 276 3.64 -19.18 26.04
C MET A 276 3.63 -20.51 26.79
N GLY A 277 2.70 -20.69 27.74
CA GLY A 277 2.47 -21.96 28.44
C GLY A 277 2.10 -23.09 27.49
N SER A 278 1.14 -22.82 26.59
CA SER A 278 0.68 -23.79 25.58
C SER A 278 1.80 -24.21 24.63
N VAL A 279 2.66 -23.28 24.22
CA VAL A 279 3.84 -23.58 23.38
C VAL A 279 4.79 -24.54 24.10
N VAL A 280 5.05 -24.32 25.38
CA VAL A 280 5.95 -25.18 26.19
C VAL A 280 5.37 -26.57 26.36
N GLU A 281 4.09 -26.66 26.70
CA GLU A 281 3.38 -27.94 26.84
C GLU A 281 3.38 -28.71 25.51
N ARG A 282 3.03 -28.06 24.44
CA ARG A 282 3.00 -28.66 23.10
C ARG A 282 4.39 -29.11 22.64
N TYR A 283 5.43 -28.34 22.96
CA TYR A 283 6.81 -28.75 22.70
C TYR A 283 7.15 -30.08 23.38
N HIS A 284 6.80 -30.23 24.67
CA HIS A 284 7.08 -31.48 25.36
C HIS A 284 6.31 -32.66 24.78
N ASN A 285 5.08 -32.46 24.34
CA ASN A 285 4.28 -33.49 23.69
C ASN A 285 4.90 -33.92 22.36
N ILE A 286 5.33 -32.96 21.51
CA ILE A 286 6.03 -33.22 20.24
C ILE A 286 7.34 -33.97 20.51
N LYS A 287 8.11 -33.56 21.52
CA LYS A 287 9.39 -34.24 21.85
C LYS A 287 9.24 -35.72 22.26
N ARG A 288 8.10 -36.10 22.85
CA ARG A 288 7.79 -37.51 23.16
C ARG A 288 7.70 -38.40 21.91
N THR A 289 7.48 -37.83 20.72
CA THR A 289 7.45 -38.58 19.46
C THR A 289 8.84 -38.84 18.89
N GLY A 290 9.91 -38.43 19.54
CA GLY A 290 11.30 -38.67 19.13
C GLY A 290 11.87 -37.66 18.10
N VAL A 291 11.15 -36.60 17.76
CA VAL A 291 11.63 -35.59 16.81
C VAL A 291 12.73 -34.72 17.42
N THR A 292 13.59 -34.18 16.57
CA THR A 292 14.65 -33.24 16.97
C THR A 292 14.08 -31.91 17.42
N ASP A 293 14.84 -31.12 18.21
CA ASP A 293 14.43 -29.77 18.62
C ASP A 293 14.14 -28.87 17.40
N ARG A 294 14.94 -28.99 16.33
CA ARG A 294 14.75 -28.26 15.09
C ARG A 294 13.40 -28.56 14.43
N GLN A 295 13.02 -29.82 14.38
CA GLN A 295 11.72 -30.25 13.86
C GLN A 295 10.56 -29.80 14.77
N ALA A 296 10.73 -29.91 16.08
CA ALA A 296 9.73 -29.44 17.01
C ALA A 296 9.46 -27.93 16.90
N TYR A 297 10.51 -27.10 16.77
CA TYR A 297 10.34 -25.66 16.57
C TYR A 297 9.65 -25.33 15.23
N ALA A 298 9.93 -26.10 14.16
CA ALA A 298 9.26 -25.93 12.88
C ALA A 298 7.75 -26.25 12.98
N ILE A 299 7.39 -27.35 13.62
CA ILE A 299 5.99 -27.73 13.85
C ILE A 299 5.26 -26.66 14.68
N LEU A 300 5.85 -26.23 15.80
CA LEU A 300 5.28 -25.18 16.64
C LEU A 300 5.12 -23.85 15.88
N SER A 301 6.10 -23.51 15.03
CA SER A 301 6.04 -22.32 14.21
C SER A 301 4.80 -22.30 13.32
N GLN A 302 4.45 -23.43 12.72
CA GLN A 302 3.26 -23.61 11.89
C GLN A 302 1.97 -23.60 12.74
N GLU A 303 1.93 -24.36 13.82
CA GLU A 303 0.74 -24.50 14.67
C GLU A 303 0.34 -23.18 15.34
N PHE A 304 1.31 -22.41 15.84
CA PHE A 304 1.04 -21.15 16.54
C PHE A 304 1.10 -19.92 15.61
N GLY A 305 1.42 -20.09 14.33
CA GLY A 305 1.53 -18.99 13.38
C GLY A 305 2.57 -17.94 13.76
N ARG A 306 3.69 -18.36 14.33
CA ARG A 306 4.78 -17.51 14.81
C ARG A 306 6.12 -17.96 14.22
N GLY A 307 7.08 -17.05 14.13
CA GLY A 307 8.40 -17.37 13.57
C GLY A 307 9.16 -18.43 14.37
N TYR A 308 9.94 -19.28 13.68
CA TYR A 308 10.78 -20.34 14.23
C TYR A 308 11.64 -19.87 15.44
N PHE A 309 12.33 -18.74 15.30
CA PHE A 309 13.15 -18.20 16.38
C PHE A 309 12.34 -17.77 17.61
N SER A 310 11.08 -17.38 17.41
CA SER A 310 10.19 -17.04 18.52
C SER A 310 9.88 -18.28 19.36
N MET A 311 9.60 -19.42 18.71
CA MET A 311 9.39 -20.72 19.39
C MET A 311 10.64 -21.13 20.14
N MET A 312 11.79 -21.09 19.48
CA MET A 312 13.08 -21.44 20.08
C MET A 312 13.35 -20.60 21.34
N ASN A 313 13.10 -19.28 21.30
CA ASN A 313 13.36 -18.38 22.41
C ASN A 313 12.43 -18.66 23.61
N ILE A 314 11.14 -18.96 23.38
CA ILE A 314 10.22 -19.34 24.47
C ILE A 314 10.68 -20.61 25.15
N ILE A 315 11.02 -21.64 24.37
CA ILE A 315 11.47 -22.91 24.92
C ILE A 315 12.80 -22.76 25.65
N LYS A 316 13.75 -22.01 25.15
CA LYS A 316 15.02 -21.73 25.85
C LYS A 316 14.77 -21.03 27.20
N LYS A 317 13.92 -19.99 27.21
CA LYS A 317 13.55 -19.28 28.44
C LYS A 317 12.88 -20.21 29.45
N SER A 318 11.99 -21.11 29.02
CA SER A 318 11.34 -22.07 29.91
C SER A 318 12.31 -23.10 30.48
N LYS A 319 13.33 -23.51 29.71
CA LYS A 319 14.38 -24.43 30.17
C LYS A 319 15.28 -23.74 31.22
N SER A 320 15.68 -22.48 30.97
CA SER A 320 16.50 -21.70 31.91
C SER A 320 15.77 -21.37 33.22
N ALA A 321 14.47 -21.21 33.20
CA ALA A 321 13.65 -20.99 34.39
C ALA A 321 13.43 -22.25 35.23
N ARG A 322 13.74 -23.45 34.69
CA ARG A 322 13.60 -24.74 35.37
C ARG A 322 14.94 -25.34 35.84
N SER A 323 16.06 -24.66 35.59
CA SER A 323 17.39 -25.06 36.13
C SER A 323 17.71 -24.19 37.33
N PRO A 324 17.42 -24.66 38.59
CA PRO A 324 18.08 -24.17 39.78
C PRO A 324 19.41 -24.93 39.86
N TYR A 325 20.54 -24.29 39.52
CA TYR A 325 21.93 -24.75 39.57
C TYR A 325 22.32 -25.92 38.68
#